data_9220c2c75393cd0cba9fdaa849be58fc
#
_entry.id   9220c2c75393cd0cba9fdaa849be58fc
#
_cell.length_a   1.000
_cell.length_b   1.000
_cell.length_c   1.000
_cell.angle_alpha   90.00
_cell.angle_beta   90.00
_cell.angle_gamma   90.00
#
_symmetry.space_group_name_H-M   'P 1'
#
loop_
_entity.id
_entity.type
_entity.pdbx_description
1 polymer ?
#
loop_
_entity_poly.entity_id
_entity_poly.type
_entity_poly.pdbx_seq_one_letter_code
_entity_poly.pdbx_strand_id
1 'polypeptide(L)'
;MRIVWTGRASSDVARLHEFLAEANPRAAKAVVQRLVVAPRRLIEAPRAGERLAAFAPREIRRIFAGDYELRYELVDETIYVLRVWHTRGDR
;
A
#
# COMPACT_ATOMS: atom_id res chain seq x y z
N MET A 1 10.49 -8.96 11.41
CA MET A 1 9.60 -8.92 10.23
C MET A 1 10.07 -7.82 9.30
N ARG A 2 10.06 -8.06 8.01
CA ARG A 2 10.53 -7.09 7.03
C ARG A 2 9.43 -6.76 6.02
N ILE A 3 9.59 -5.60 5.37
CA ILE A 3 8.65 -5.10 4.37
C ILE A 3 9.33 -5.12 3.01
N VAL A 4 8.66 -5.70 2.03
CA VAL A 4 9.13 -5.74 0.64
C VAL A 4 8.07 -5.11 -0.24
N TRP A 5 8.46 -4.10 -1.02
CA TRP A 5 7.60 -3.48 -2.01
C TRP A 5 7.75 -4.25 -3.32
N THR A 6 6.63 -4.77 -3.82
CA THR A 6 6.67 -5.42 -5.13
C THR A 6 6.84 -4.38 -6.23
N GLY A 7 7.26 -4.83 -7.41
CA GLY A 7 7.38 -3.94 -8.56
C GLY A 7 6.06 -3.25 -8.91
N ARG A 8 4.95 -3.98 -8.79
CA ARG A 8 3.63 -3.39 -9.09
C ARG A 8 3.25 -2.31 -8.10
N ALA A 9 3.51 -2.53 -6.81
CA ALA A 9 3.21 -1.53 -5.79
C ALA A 9 4.07 -0.28 -6.00
N SER A 10 5.35 -0.47 -6.30
CA SER A 10 6.25 0.66 -6.59
C SER A 10 5.79 1.45 -7.81
N SER A 11 5.34 0.74 -8.86
CA SER A 11 4.76 1.38 -10.04
C SER A 11 3.50 2.16 -9.72
N ASP A 12 2.64 1.59 -8.85
CA ASP A 12 1.41 2.27 -8.44
C ASP A 12 1.74 3.62 -7.79
N VAL A 13 2.72 3.63 -6.89
CA VAL A 13 3.13 4.85 -6.19
C VAL A 13 3.72 5.87 -7.17
N ALA A 14 4.55 5.40 -8.10
CA ALA A 14 5.15 6.29 -9.11
C ALA A 14 4.08 6.96 -9.97
N ARG A 15 3.08 6.19 -10.40
CA ARG A 15 1.98 6.74 -11.22
C ARG A 15 1.15 7.75 -10.43
N LEU A 16 0.87 7.45 -9.16
CA LEU A 16 0.15 8.39 -8.31
C LEU A 16 0.92 9.70 -8.15
N HIS A 17 2.23 9.60 -7.96
CA HIS A 17 3.08 10.78 -7.86
C HIS A 17 3.02 11.62 -9.12
N GLU A 18 3.18 11.00 -10.28
CA GLU A 18 3.12 11.72 -11.55
C GLU A 18 1.78 12.43 -11.73
N PHE A 19 0.70 11.71 -11.48
CA PHE A 19 -0.64 12.25 -11.63
C PHE A 19 -0.87 13.47 -10.71
N LEU A 20 -0.53 13.32 -9.44
CA LEU A 20 -0.74 14.39 -8.45
C LEU A 20 0.20 15.57 -8.66
N ALA A 21 1.42 15.30 -9.12
CA ALA A 21 2.44 16.35 -9.31
C ALA A 21 2.07 17.34 -10.41
N GLU A 22 1.27 16.91 -11.38
CA GLU A 22 0.80 17.83 -12.43
C GLU A 22 0.00 18.98 -11.85
N ALA A 23 -0.81 18.72 -10.82
CA ALA A 23 -1.62 19.75 -10.19
C ALA A 23 -0.90 20.40 -9.01
N ASN A 24 -0.18 19.61 -8.21
CA ASN A 24 0.44 20.11 -6.98
C ASN A 24 1.62 19.21 -6.56
N PRO A 25 2.86 19.57 -6.93
CA PRO A 25 4.03 18.77 -6.60
C PRO A 25 4.23 18.55 -5.10
N ARG A 26 3.90 19.55 -4.29
CA ARG A 26 4.05 19.44 -2.83
C ARG A 26 3.09 18.41 -2.25
N ALA A 27 1.84 18.43 -2.71
CA ALA A 27 0.85 17.46 -2.30
C ALA A 27 1.22 16.05 -2.75
N ALA A 28 1.77 15.92 -3.96
CA ALA A 28 2.24 14.64 -4.48
C ALA A 28 3.30 14.03 -3.58
N LYS A 29 4.27 14.83 -3.17
CA LYS A 29 5.34 14.39 -2.27
C LYS A 29 4.78 13.94 -0.93
N ALA A 30 3.84 14.69 -0.37
CA ALA A 30 3.24 14.36 0.92
C ALA A 30 2.48 13.02 0.87
N VAL A 31 1.74 12.78 -0.22
CA VAL A 31 1.02 11.52 -0.41
C VAL A 31 1.99 10.34 -0.49
N VAL A 32 3.05 10.48 -1.29
CA VAL A 32 4.05 9.42 -1.43
C VAL A 32 4.70 9.09 -0.08
N GLN A 33 5.06 10.11 0.68
CA GLN A 33 5.67 9.89 1.99
C GLN A 33 4.73 9.14 2.93
N ARG A 34 3.44 9.50 2.92
CA ARG A 34 2.43 8.82 3.72
C ARG A 34 2.30 7.35 3.33
N LEU A 35 2.29 7.07 2.03
CA LEU A 35 2.16 5.71 1.52
C LEU A 35 3.37 4.84 1.86
N VAL A 36 4.57 5.40 1.75
CA VAL A 36 5.80 4.66 2.05
C VAL A 36 5.89 4.33 3.54
N VAL A 37 5.41 5.21 4.38
CA VAL A 37 5.45 5.02 5.84
C VAL A 37 4.36 4.08 6.34
N ALA A 38 3.20 4.07 5.70
CA ALA A 38 2.03 3.34 6.18
C ALA A 38 2.29 1.87 6.55
N PRO A 39 3.03 1.08 5.75
CA PRO A 39 3.24 -0.33 6.09
C PRO A 39 4.07 -0.56 7.35
N ARG A 40 4.80 0.44 7.82
CA ARG A 40 5.67 0.26 9.00
C ARG A 40 4.91 -0.12 10.25
N ARG A 41 3.66 0.33 10.37
CA ARG A 41 2.82 -0.04 11.52
C ARG A 41 2.50 -1.53 11.54
N LEU A 42 2.64 -2.20 10.39
CA LEU A 42 2.38 -3.63 10.28
C LEU A 42 3.51 -4.49 10.86
N ILE A 43 4.67 -3.92 11.09
CA ILE A 43 5.78 -4.66 11.69
C ILE A 43 5.39 -5.14 13.09
N GLU A 44 4.72 -4.30 13.85
CA GLU A 44 4.27 -4.64 15.20
C GLU A 44 2.89 -5.31 15.21
N ALA A 45 2.07 -5.05 14.19
CA ALA A 45 0.71 -5.58 14.11
C ALA A 45 0.43 -6.06 12.68
N PRO A 46 1.03 -7.17 12.25
CA PRO A 46 0.90 -7.61 10.85
C PRO A 46 -0.52 -7.94 10.45
N ARG A 47 -1.37 -8.32 11.38
CA ARG A 47 -2.76 -8.68 11.08
C ARG A 47 -3.74 -7.54 11.40
N ALA A 48 -3.24 -6.32 11.49
CA ALA A 48 -4.10 -5.16 11.72
C ALA A 48 -5.04 -4.89 10.55
N GLY A 49 -4.63 -5.21 9.34
CA GLY A 49 -5.47 -5.00 8.16
C GLY A 49 -6.56 -6.06 8.02
N GLU A 50 -7.62 -5.69 7.35
CA GLU A 50 -8.73 -6.59 7.05
C GLU A 50 -8.26 -7.71 6.11
N ARG A 51 -8.57 -8.95 6.46
CA ARG A 51 -8.25 -10.08 5.59
C ARG A 51 -9.26 -10.14 4.44
N LEU A 52 -8.74 -10.31 3.24
CA LEU A 52 -9.56 -10.41 2.03
C LEU A 52 -9.77 -11.91 1.72
N ALA A 53 -10.92 -12.43 2.13
CA ALA A 53 -11.21 -13.86 2.04
C ALA A 53 -11.17 -14.40 0.62
N ALA A 54 -11.40 -13.55 -0.37
CA ALA A 54 -11.40 -13.97 -1.78
C ALA A 54 -10.05 -14.53 -2.24
N PHE A 55 -8.97 -14.23 -1.53
CA PHE A 55 -7.64 -14.69 -1.91
C PHE A 55 -7.14 -15.89 -1.12
N ALA A 56 -7.99 -16.43 -0.22
CA ALA A 56 -7.60 -17.60 0.56
C ALA A 56 -7.17 -18.74 -0.36
N PRO A 57 -6.16 -19.56 0.01
CA PRO A 57 -5.49 -19.57 1.32
C PRO A 57 -4.38 -18.54 1.50
N ARG A 58 -4.11 -17.71 0.50
CA ARG A 58 -3.13 -16.64 0.66
C ARG A 58 -3.64 -15.64 1.70
N GLU A 59 -2.76 -15.21 2.60
CA GLU A 59 -3.13 -14.22 3.60
C GLU A 59 -2.91 -12.82 3.04
N ILE A 60 -3.89 -12.34 2.30
CA ILE A 60 -3.88 -11.00 1.72
C ILE A 60 -4.81 -10.12 2.55
N ARG A 61 -4.30 -8.98 2.95
CA ARG A 61 -5.00 -8.02 3.80
C ARG A 61 -4.90 -6.63 3.19
N ARG A 62 -5.70 -5.70 3.71
CA ARG A 62 -5.62 -4.30 3.28
C ARG A 62 -5.64 -3.36 4.47
N ILE A 63 -4.95 -2.23 4.32
CA ILE A 63 -5.04 -1.10 5.24
C ILE A 63 -5.30 0.15 4.41
N PHE A 64 -5.70 1.20 5.10
CA PHE A 64 -5.92 2.49 4.46
C PHE A 64 -4.91 3.50 4.97
N ALA A 65 -4.44 4.35 4.07
CA ALA A 65 -3.59 5.49 4.38
C ALA A 65 -4.27 6.71 3.77
N GLY A 66 -5.05 7.43 4.58
CA GLY A 66 -5.91 8.49 4.07
C GLY A 66 -6.92 7.90 3.09
N ASP A 67 -6.99 8.46 1.89
CA ASP A 67 -7.91 8.01 0.84
C ASP A 67 -7.34 6.90 -0.03
N TYR A 68 -6.24 6.29 0.37
CA TYR A 68 -5.58 5.24 -0.41
C TYR A 68 -5.69 3.90 0.28
N GLU A 69 -5.93 2.86 -0.53
CA GLU A 69 -5.92 1.48 -0.06
C GLU A 69 -4.56 0.87 -0.39
N LEU A 70 -3.97 0.19 0.59
CA LEU A 70 -2.72 -0.53 0.42
C LEU A 70 -3.00 -1.99 0.71
N ARG A 71 -2.75 -2.83 -0.28
CA ARG A 71 -2.96 -4.27 -0.16
C ARG A 71 -1.63 -4.96 0.07
N TYR A 72 -1.59 -5.88 1.02
CA TYR A 72 -0.36 -6.57 1.38
C TYR A 72 -0.62 -8.05 1.63
N GLU A 73 0.45 -8.83 1.55
CA GLU A 73 0.40 -10.26 1.82
C GLU A 73 1.40 -10.60 2.90
N LEU A 74 0.98 -11.47 3.83
CA LEU A 74 1.88 -12.02 4.84
C LEU A 74 2.35 -13.38 4.38
N VAL A 75 3.67 -13.55 4.27
CA VAL A 75 4.30 -14.82 3.96
C VAL A 75 5.47 -14.97 4.90
N ASP A 76 5.38 -15.95 5.81
CA ASP A 76 6.39 -16.17 6.84
C ASP A 76 6.65 -14.89 7.62
N GLU A 77 7.88 -14.38 7.66
CA GLU A 77 8.24 -13.18 8.41
C GLU A 77 8.30 -11.94 7.50
N THR A 78 7.59 -11.96 6.36
CA THR A 78 7.67 -10.88 5.39
C THR A 78 6.28 -10.32 5.07
N ILE A 79 6.23 -8.99 4.97
CA ILE A 79 5.06 -8.25 4.52
C ILE A 79 5.36 -7.79 3.10
N TYR A 80 4.61 -8.32 2.12
CA TYR A 80 4.76 -7.90 0.72
C TYR A 80 3.70 -6.87 0.40
N VAL A 81 4.10 -5.65 0.08
CA VAL A 81 3.16 -4.63 -0.39
C VAL A 81 2.86 -4.93 -1.85
N LEU A 82 1.63 -5.31 -2.14
CA LEU A 82 1.23 -5.81 -3.47
C LEU A 82 0.73 -4.73 -4.40
N ARG A 83 -0.14 -3.86 -3.91
CA ARG A 83 -0.79 -2.84 -4.71
C ARG A 83 -1.16 -1.64 -3.86
N VAL A 84 -1.22 -0.48 -4.51
CA VAL A 84 -1.70 0.76 -3.89
C VAL A 84 -2.59 1.48 -4.89
N TRP A 85 -3.74 1.98 -4.44
CA TRP A 85 -4.62 2.80 -5.29
C TRP A 85 -5.49 3.72 -4.46
N HIS A 86 -6.05 4.73 -5.12
CA HIS A 86 -7.01 5.62 -4.50
C HIS A 86 -8.35 4.89 -4.35
N THR A 87 -9.02 5.05 -3.20
CA THR A 87 -10.28 4.33 -2.93
C THR A 87 -11.40 4.64 -3.91
N ARG A 88 -11.36 5.81 -4.53
CA ARG A 88 -12.31 6.23 -5.56
C ARG A 88 -11.77 6.06 -6.97
N GLY A 89 -10.53 5.63 -7.07
CA GLY A 89 -9.86 5.54 -8.35
C GLY A 89 -10.04 4.21 -9.03
N ASP A 90 -9.33 4.05 -10.14
CA ASP A 90 -9.33 2.83 -10.90
C ASP A 90 -8.60 1.73 -10.16
N ARG A 91 -9.16 0.55 -10.25
CA ARG A 91 -8.56 -0.64 -9.67
C ARG A 91 -8.18 -1.63 -10.74
#